data_cfe5721b0e42c8084c58d0823f9c09b5
#
_entry.id   cfe5721b0e42c8084c58d0823f9c09b5
#
_cell.length_a   1.000
_cell.length_b   1.000
_cell.length_c   1.000
_cell.angle_alpha   90.00
_cell.angle_beta   90.00
_cell.angle_gamma   90.00
#
_symmetry.space_group_name_H-M   'P 1'
#
loop_
_entity.id
_entity.type
_entity.pdbx_description
1 polymer ?
#
loop_
_entity_poly.entity_id
_entity_poly.type
_entity_poly.pdbx_seq_one_letter_code
_entity_poly.pdbx_strand_id
1 'polypeptide(L)'
;MPVKALPEVARGRLALDGCVSVETVHESRIVQVVLWHCLCEGDALRAERCHSHHVLAVSLDGACQIHDGARRVIMDPASAILHRPGSAYRTTHPYGCNDSGLSIAFAEDVAAEVVRSTRPRTDAPAVTIAMRPMRLALRQMILALRQRDGREVDPVAMDEIALEMLGAAVGSGPVAPRAARMRTRDDHREIADAAREYLNAHFREAVRLDEVARAVGASPFHLARVFRRHTGLALRGYLHRLRLGAAMHALAGSDASITRIALDTGFSSHAHLTALFAREMGVPPSHVRGLLRARRPAELSRSPLFTATGGARGH
;
A
#
# COMPACT_ATOMS: atom_id res chain seq x y z
N MET A 1 -4.49 5.85 34.49
CA MET A 1 -4.58 6.98 33.57
C MET A 1 -5.63 6.65 32.53
N PRO A 2 -6.53 7.58 32.15
CA PRO A 2 -7.53 7.25 31.15
C PRO A 2 -6.82 6.94 29.82
N VAL A 3 -7.19 5.84 29.20
CA VAL A 3 -6.74 5.45 27.87
C VAL A 3 -7.15 6.57 26.92
N LYS A 4 -6.17 7.17 26.23
CA LYS A 4 -6.43 8.21 25.23
C LYS A 4 -7.19 7.54 24.10
N ALA A 5 -8.47 7.84 23.95
CA ALA A 5 -9.31 7.24 22.91
C ALA A 5 -8.68 7.48 21.53
N LEU A 6 -8.78 6.48 20.66
CA LEU A 6 -8.42 6.64 19.25
C LEU A 6 -9.21 7.82 18.65
N PRO A 7 -8.62 8.61 17.75
CA PRO A 7 -9.31 9.77 17.18
C PRO A 7 -10.62 9.30 16.53
N GLU A 8 -11.70 9.96 16.89
CA GLU A 8 -13.00 9.74 16.27
C GLU A 8 -12.90 10.17 14.79
N VAL A 9 -12.51 9.26 13.94
CA VAL A 9 -12.73 9.42 12.49
C VAL A 9 -14.21 9.18 12.30
N ALA A 10 -14.95 10.24 11.97
CA ALA A 10 -16.41 10.18 11.83
C ALA A 10 -16.79 8.97 10.96
N ARG A 11 -17.77 8.19 11.42
CA ARG A 11 -18.41 7.12 10.65
C ARG A 11 -19.02 7.75 9.40
N GLY A 12 -18.31 7.70 8.29
CA GLY A 12 -18.72 8.32 7.05
C GLY A 12 -17.49 8.63 6.18
N ARG A 13 -17.68 8.83 4.88
CA ARG A 13 -16.62 9.29 3.98
C ARG A 13 -16.26 10.73 4.31
N LEU A 14 -15.12 10.96 4.91
CA LEU A 14 -14.52 12.28 5.05
C LEU A 14 -13.59 12.54 3.86
N ALA A 15 -13.80 13.66 3.18
CA ALA A 15 -12.82 14.19 2.23
C ALA A 15 -11.79 15.00 3.02
N LEU A 16 -10.55 14.51 3.07
CA LEU A 16 -9.42 15.26 3.58
C LEU A 16 -8.75 15.98 2.41
N ASP A 17 -8.60 17.29 2.50
CA ASP A 17 -7.93 18.13 1.48
C ASP A 17 -8.55 18.05 0.06
N GLY A 18 -9.83 17.70 -0.05
CA GLY A 18 -10.57 17.67 -1.33
C GLY A 18 -10.20 16.51 -2.27
N CYS A 19 -9.09 15.82 -2.06
CA CYS A 19 -8.64 14.73 -2.94
C CYS A 19 -8.39 13.39 -2.23
N VAL A 20 -8.55 13.32 -0.91
CA VAL A 20 -8.43 12.07 -0.14
C VAL A 20 -9.77 11.75 0.51
N SER A 21 -10.33 10.59 0.21
CA SER A 21 -11.49 10.03 0.91
C SER A 21 -11.05 8.93 1.86
N VAL A 22 -11.69 8.84 3.01
CA VAL A 22 -11.44 7.84 4.03
C VAL A 22 -12.73 7.17 4.49
N GLU A 23 -12.66 5.88 4.82
CA GLU A 23 -13.76 5.07 5.32
C GLU A 23 -13.26 4.20 6.47
N THR A 24 -13.84 4.33 7.67
CA THR A 24 -13.55 3.42 8.78
C THR A 24 -14.27 2.08 8.53
N VAL A 25 -13.47 1.02 8.45
CA VAL A 25 -13.96 -0.34 8.15
C VAL A 25 -13.94 -1.26 9.37
N HIS A 26 -13.16 -0.92 10.37
CA HIS A 26 -13.12 -1.60 11.67
C HIS A 26 -12.71 -0.62 12.75
N GLU A 27 -13.32 -0.75 13.92
CA GLU A 27 -13.01 0.04 15.11
C GLU A 27 -13.23 -0.79 16.35
N SER A 28 -12.21 -0.87 17.18
CA SER A 28 -12.24 -1.48 18.52
C SER A 28 -11.60 -0.54 19.54
N ARG A 29 -11.40 -0.99 20.76
CA ARG A 29 -10.67 -0.23 21.78
C ARG A 29 -9.18 -0.12 21.51
N ILE A 30 -8.62 -1.03 20.72
CA ILE A 30 -7.18 -1.17 20.52
C ILE A 30 -6.73 -0.91 19.07
N VAL A 31 -7.64 -1.03 18.10
CA VAL A 31 -7.33 -0.90 16.67
C VAL A 31 -8.43 -0.14 15.94
N GLN A 32 -8.03 0.76 15.06
CA GLN A 32 -8.91 1.36 14.06
C GLN A 32 -8.33 1.12 12.68
N VAL A 33 -9.13 0.56 11.77
CA VAL A 33 -8.73 0.31 10.37
C VAL A 33 -9.51 1.23 9.46
N VAL A 34 -8.79 1.99 8.65
CA VAL A 34 -9.34 2.96 7.70
C VAL A 34 -8.89 2.60 6.29
N LEU A 35 -9.84 2.49 5.37
CA LEU A 35 -9.57 2.52 3.94
C LEU A 35 -9.43 3.98 3.50
N TRP A 36 -8.42 4.25 2.69
CA TRP A 36 -8.25 5.56 2.08
C TRP A 36 -8.09 5.43 0.56
N HIS A 37 -8.55 6.45 -0.12
CA HIS A 37 -8.40 6.61 -1.56
C HIS A 37 -7.98 8.04 -1.86
N CYS A 38 -6.90 8.22 -2.60
CA CYS A 38 -6.29 9.49 -2.92
C CYS A 38 -6.35 9.74 -4.43
N LEU A 39 -6.92 10.87 -4.81
CA LEU A 39 -6.97 11.36 -6.19
C LEU A 39 -5.94 12.47 -6.47
N CYS A 40 -4.97 12.63 -5.56
CA CYS A 40 -3.95 13.67 -5.70
C CYS A 40 -2.95 13.33 -6.80
N GLU A 41 -2.55 14.32 -7.57
CA GLU A 41 -1.56 14.20 -8.65
C GLU A 41 -0.41 15.20 -8.47
N GLY A 42 0.75 14.85 -9.05
CA GLY A 42 1.89 15.73 -9.24
C GLY A 42 2.87 15.79 -8.08
N ASP A 43 3.94 16.57 -8.31
CA ASP A 43 5.08 16.69 -7.42
C ASP A 43 4.94 17.76 -6.34
N ALA A 44 3.80 18.46 -6.29
CA ALA A 44 3.57 19.46 -5.26
C ALA A 44 3.46 18.79 -3.88
N LEU A 45 4.28 19.26 -2.92
CA LEU A 45 4.19 18.82 -1.54
C LEU A 45 2.82 19.19 -0.97
N ARG A 46 2.11 18.18 -0.46
CA ARG A 46 0.84 18.36 0.23
C ARG A 46 1.04 18.94 1.64
N ALA A 47 -0.06 19.34 2.26
CA ALA A 47 -0.06 19.83 3.63
C ALA A 47 0.61 18.82 4.57
N GLU A 48 1.31 19.33 5.56
CA GLU A 48 1.96 18.52 6.58
C GLU A 48 0.91 17.79 7.41
N ARG A 49 1.15 16.50 7.65
CA ARG A 49 0.32 15.61 8.44
C ARG A 49 1.11 15.04 9.60
N CYS A 50 0.41 14.72 10.66
CA CYS A 50 0.97 14.11 11.86
C CYS A 50 -0.07 13.18 12.46
N HIS A 51 0.36 12.03 12.95
CA HIS A 51 -0.51 11.10 13.68
C HIS A 51 -0.28 11.21 15.19
N SER A 52 -1.35 11.16 15.96
CA SER A 52 -1.29 11.12 17.44
C SER A 52 -1.00 9.72 17.99
N HIS A 53 -1.07 8.69 17.14
CA HIS A 53 -0.90 7.28 17.47
C HIS A 53 0.09 6.63 16.50
N HIS A 54 0.54 5.41 16.84
CA HIS A 54 1.23 4.58 15.85
C HIS A 54 0.26 4.21 14.74
N VAL A 55 0.63 4.48 13.49
CA VAL A 55 -0.18 4.17 12.31
C VAL A 55 0.65 3.38 11.32
N LEU A 56 0.20 2.18 11.00
CA LEU A 56 0.76 1.37 9.92
C LEU A 56 -0.02 1.65 8.64
N ALA A 57 0.60 2.35 7.70
CA ALA A 57 0.03 2.65 6.39
C ALA A 57 0.53 1.65 5.35
N VAL A 58 -0.39 1.10 4.56
CA VAL A 58 -0.13 0.10 3.52
C VAL A 58 -0.79 0.54 2.23
N SER A 59 -0.04 0.68 1.14
CA SER A 59 -0.62 0.87 -0.18
C SER A 59 -1.17 -0.46 -0.71
N LEU A 60 -2.39 -0.44 -1.21
CA LEU A 60 -3.03 -1.55 -1.92
C LEU A 60 -2.89 -1.40 -3.43
N ASP A 61 -2.93 -0.16 -3.91
CA ASP A 61 -2.76 0.22 -5.32
C ASP A 61 -2.14 1.61 -5.41
N GLY A 62 -1.43 1.87 -6.53
CA GLY A 62 -0.72 3.12 -6.75
C GLY A 62 0.54 3.28 -5.90
N ALA A 63 1.19 4.41 -6.04
CA ALA A 63 2.38 4.76 -5.27
C ALA A 63 2.46 6.27 -5.02
N CYS A 64 2.95 6.64 -3.85
CA CYS A 64 3.28 8.02 -3.51
C CYS A 64 4.65 8.11 -2.84
N GLN A 65 5.16 9.32 -2.72
CA GLN A 65 6.36 9.59 -1.95
C GLN A 65 5.98 10.23 -0.61
N ILE A 66 6.55 9.70 0.45
CA ILE A 66 6.44 10.23 1.81
C ILE A 66 7.74 11.00 2.10
N HIS A 67 7.60 12.25 2.50
CA HIS A 67 8.70 13.13 2.90
C HIS A 67 8.65 13.31 4.42
N ASP A 68 9.66 12.77 5.10
CA ASP A 68 9.86 12.86 6.56
C ASP A 68 11.17 13.63 6.79
N GLY A 69 11.08 14.95 6.97
CA GLY A 69 12.23 15.83 7.00
C GLY A 69 13.07 15.71 5.72
N ALA A 70 14.34 15.33 5.87
CA ALA A 70 15.27 15.13 4.75
C ALA A 70 15.12 13.73 4.08
N ARG A 71 14.29 12.87 4.62
CA ARG A 71 14.11 11.51 4.09
C ARG A 71 12.95 11.46 3.10
N ARG A 72 13.17 10.78 1.99
CA ARG A 72 12.14 10.45 1.01
C ARG A 72 11.97 8.93 0.95
N VAL A 73 10.73 8.47 1.08
CA VAL A 73 10.39 7.05 1.06
C VAL A 73 9.23 6.83 0.09
N ILE A 74 9.36 5.83 -0.78
CA ILE A 74 8.27 5.43 -1.68
C ILE A 74 7.34 4.50 -0.91
N MET A 75 6.05 4.84 -0.87
CA MET A 75 4.99 3.97 -0.43
C MET A 75 4.29 3.39 -1.66
N ASP A 76 4.29 2.09 -1.77
CA ASP A 76 3.76 1.31 -2.89
C ASP A 76 3.26 -0.07 -2.40
N PRO A 77 2.61 -0.91 -3.24
CA PRO A 77 2.10 -2.22 -2.80
C PRO A 77 3.16 -3.23 -2.33
N ALA A 78 4.43 -2.89 -2.37
CA ALA A 78 5.52 -3.72 -1.85
C ALA A 78 6.09 -3.21 -0.52
N SER A 79 5.60 -2.08 0.00
CA SER A 79 6.08 -1.47 1.23
C SER A 79 4.94 -1.04 2.14
N ALA A 80 5.22 -1.01 3.44
CA ALA A 80 4.37 -0.40 4.45
C ALA A 80 5.17 0.67 5.19
N ILE A 81 4.49 1.66 5.74
CA ILE A 81 5.10 2.73 6.52
C ILE A 81 4.53 2.71 7.92
N LEU A 82 5.38 2.60 8.92
CA LEU A 82 5.00 2.74 10.32
C LEU A 82 5.28 4.19 10.76
N HIS A 83 4.24 4.99 10.84
CA HIS A 83 4.29 6.32 11.42
C HIS A 83 4.29 6.23 12.94
N ARG A 84 5.15 7.00 13.58
CA ARG A 84 5.19 7.14 15.05
C ARG A 84 4.38 8.35 15.49
N PRO A 85 3.85 8.34 16.73
CA PRO A 85 3.18 9.52 17.28
C PRO A 85 4.06 10.75 17.18
N GLY A 86 3.48 11.87 16.74
CA GLY A 86 4.19 13.14 16.62
C GLY A 86 5.11 13.29 15.42
N SER A 87 5.34 12.24 14.61
CA SER A 87 6.16 12.34 13.40
C SER A 87 5.38 13.06 12.30
N ALA A 88 5.87 14.22 11.89
CA ALA A 88 5.29 14.99 10.79
C ALA A 88 5.81 14.47 9.45
N TYR A 89 4.92 14.43 8.44
CA TYR A 89 5.28 14.04 7.08
C TYR A 89 4.45 14.78 6.04
N ARG A 90 4.94 14.81 4.81
CA ARG A 90 4.24 15.33 3.63
C ARG A 90 4.22 14.28 2.53
N THR A 91 3.34 14.43 1.57
CA THR A 91 3.22 13.49 0.43
C THR A 91 3.34 14.22 -0.90
N THR A 92 3.88 13.52 -1.90
CA THR A 92 3.82 13.87 -3.33
C THR A 92 3.38 12.65 -4.12
N HIS A 93 2.79 12.86 -5.30
CA HIS A 93 2.22 11.79 -6.16
C HIS A 93 2.78 11.84 -7.59
N PRO A 94 4.13 11.66 -7.76
CA PRO A 94 4.78 11.81 -9.06
C PRO A 94 4.46 10.67 -10.04
N TYR A 95 3.83 9.59 -9.56
CA TYR A 95 3.54 8.39 -10.36
C TYR A 95 2.09 8.33 -10.87
N GLY A 96 1.36 9.44 -10.80
CA GLY A 96 -0.06 9.54 -11.12
C GLY A 96 -0.95 9.50 -9.90
N CYS A 97 -2.25 9.51 -10.12
CA CYS A 97 -3.27 9.48 -9.09
C CYS A 97 -3.93 8.09 -8.96
N ASN A 98 -4.94 8.00 -8.08
CA ASN A 98 -5.69 6.82 -7.71
C ASN A 98 -4.95 5.84 -6.78
N ASP A 99 -4.17 6.39 -5.88
CA ASP A 99 -3.60 5.58 -4.80
C ASP A 99 -4.69 5.15 -3.82
N SER A 100 -4.65 3.92 -3.39
CA SER A 100 -5.54 3.42 -2.35
C SER A 100 -4.80 2.54 -1.35
N GLY A 101 -5.30 2.50 -0.13
CA GLY A 101 -4.64 1.71 0.89
C GLY A 101 -5.42 1.58 2.19
N LEU A 102 -4.73 1.01 3.16
CA LEU A 102 -5.18 0.86 4.54
C LEU A 102 -4.29 1.68 5.46
N SER A 103 -4.90 2.36 6.41
CA SER A 103 -4.20 2.88 7.60
C SER A 103 -4.76 2.19 8.83
N ILE A 104 -3.87 1.64 9.64
CA ILE A 104 -4.20 0.91 10.85
C ILE A 104 -3.61 1.70 12.02
N ALA A 105 -4.47 2.35 12.80
CA ALA A 105 -4.08 3.06 14.01
C ALA A 105 -4.19 2.12 15.22
N PHE A 106 -3.25 2.22 16.15
CA PHE A 106 -3.16 1.38 17.33
C PHE A 106 -3.25 2.22 18.60
N ALA A 107 -3.94 1.72 19.63
CA ALA A 107 -3.90 2.30 20.95
C ALA A 107 -2.45 2.34 21.46
N GLU A 108 -2.09 3.42 22.16
CA GLU A 108 -0.67 3.72 22.48
C GLU A 108 -0.06 2.67 23.41
N ASP A 109 -0.81 2.20 24.40
CA ASP A 109 -0.39 1.17 25.34
C ASP A 109 -0.09 -0.18 24.64
N VAL A 110 -0.97 -0.56 23.71
CA VAL A 110 -0.85 -1.78 22.92
C VAL A 110 0.34 -1.68 21.95
N ALA A 111 0.45 -0.57 21.22
CA ALA A 111 1.58 -0.35 20.32
C ALA A 111 2.91 -0.33 21.07
N ALA A 112 2.97 0.33 22.23
CA ALA A 112 4.16 0.37 23.07
C ALA A 112 4.56 -1.02 23.59
N GLU A 113 3.58 -1.88 23.91
CA GLU A 113 3.85 -3.26 24.31
C GLU A 113 4.45 -4.08 23.15
N VAL A 114 3.85 -4.01 21.96
CA VAL A 114 4.36 -4.69 20.77
C VAL A 114 5.77 -4.20 20.42
N VAL A 115 6.02 -2.90 20.45
CA VAL A 115 7.33 -2.32 20.17
C VAL A 115 8.37 -2.78 21.19
N ARG A 116 8.04 -2.80 22.48
CA ARG A 116 8.94 -3.29 23.53
C ARG A 116 9.26 -4.79 23.40
N SER A 117 8.22 -5.61 23.14
CA SER A 117 8.37 -7.07 23.05
C SER A 117 9.15 -7.51 21.81
N THR A 118 9.03 -6.77 20.71
CA THR A 118 9.61 -7.16 19.41
C THR A 118 11.05 -6.67 19.23
N ARG A 119 11.54 -5.72 20.04
CA ARG A 119 12.86 -5.08 19.91
C ARG A 119 13.10 -4.55 18.50
N PRO A 120 12.69 -3.32 18.18
CA PRO A 120 12.76 -2.77 16.83
C PRO A 120 14.20 -2.80 16.31
N ARG A 121 14.37 -3.25 15.07
CA ARG A 121 15.69 -3.40 14.43
C ARG A 121 16.17 -2.12 13.73
N THR A 122 15.30 -1.13 13.59
CA THR A 122 15.60 0.12 12.90
C THR A 122 14.64 1.22 13.30
N ASP A 123 15.11 2.46 13.19
CA ASP A 123 14.30 3.67 13.28
C ASP A 123 13.74 4.11 11.91
N ALA A 124 13.98 3.35 10.85
CA ALA A 124 13.46 3.67 9.54
C ALA A 124 11.91 3.59 9.54
N PRO A 125 11.22 4.59 8.96
CA PRO A 125 9.77 4.60 8.91
C PRO A 125 9.21 3.53 7.97
N ALA A 126 9.93 3.18 6.91
CA ALA A 126 9.47 2.24 5.90
C ALA A 126 9.86 0.78 6.23
N VAL A 127 8.90 -0.11 6.15
CA VAL A 127 9.09 -1.56 6.27
C VAL A 127 8.64 -2.27 5.00
N THR A 128 9.29 -3.37 4.67
CA THR A 128 8.99 -4.11 3.45
C THR A 128 7.89 -5.13 3.69
N ILE A 129 6.77 -5.05 2.94
CA ILE A 129 5.68 -6.05 2.97
C ILE A 129 6.13 -7.42 2.42
N ALA A 130 7.31 -7.48 1.77
CA ALA A 130 7.87 -8.72 1.22
C ALA A 130 8.00 -9.85 2.25
N MET A 131 8.03 -9.55 3.52
CA MET A 131 8.09 -10.54 4.58
C MET A 131 6.82 -11.37 4.64
N ARG A 132 7.02 -12.67 4.71
CA ARG A 132 5.91 -13.63 4.67
C ARG A 132 4.83 -13.38 5.74
N PRO A 133 5.14 -13.09 7.01
CA PRO A 133 4.12 -12.79 8.03
C PRO A 133 3.27 -11.59 7.65
N MET A 134 3.89 -10.46 7.30
CA MET A 134 3.17 -9.24 6.91
C MET A 134 2.25 -9.49 5.71
N ARG A 135 2.71 -10.23 4.71
CA ARG A 135 1.92 -10.57 3.52
C ARG A 135 0.72 -11.44 3.85
N LEU A 136 0.90 -12.41 4.73
CA LEU A 136 -0.19 -13.29 5.16
C LEU A 136 -1.23 -12.51 5.95
N ALA A 137 -0.81 -11.71 6.91
CA ALA A 137 -1.69 -10.88 7.73
C ALA A 137 -2.46 -9.85 6.87
N LEU A 138 -1.77 -9.15 5.96
CA LEU A 138 -2.43 -8.22 5.03
C LEU A 138 -3.47 -8.93 4.16
N ARG A 139 -3.14 -10.11 3.64
CA ARG A 139 -4.09 -10.93 2.88
C ARG A 139 -5.31 -11.32 3.72
N GLN A 140 -5.11 -11.77 4.95
CA GLN A 140 -6.19 -12.14 5.85
C GLN A 140 -7.09 -10.93 6.14
N MET A 141 -6.50 -9.76 6.42
CA MET A 141 -7.24 -8.52 6.62
C MET A 141 -8.07 -8.14 5.39
N ILE A 142 -7.50 -8.18 4.19
CA ILE A 142 -8.23 -7.89 2.95
C ILE A 142 -9.38 -8.89 2.76
N LEU A 143 -9.18 -10.17 3.04
CA LEU A 143 -10.23 -11.18 2.93
C LEU A 143 -11.32 -10.97 3.98
N ALA A 144 -10.95 -10.69 5.24
CA ALA A 144 -11.90 -10.40 6.31
C ALA A 144 -12.76 -9.17 5.99
N LEU A 145 -12.14 -8.07 5.52
CA LEU A 145 -12.86 -6.88 5.08
C LEU A 145 -13.82 -7.14 3.91
N ARG A 146 -13.56 -8.18 3.10
CA ARG A 146 -14.36 -8.55 1.94
C ARG A 146 -15.47 -9.55 2.21
N GLN A 147 -15.32 -10.37 3.24
CA GLN A 147 -16.34 -11.36 3.66
C GLN A 147 -17.55 -10.74 4.35
N ARG A 148 -17.66 -9.44 4.38
CA ARG A 148 -18.71 -8.64 5.03
C ARG A 148 -20.08 -8.73 4.32
N ASP A 149 -20.51 -9.93 3.87
CA ASP A 149 -21.84 -10.20 3.31
C ASP A 149 -22.92 -10.12 4.41
N GLY A 150 -23.14 -8.90 4.93
CA GLY A 150 -24.14 -8.66 5.97
C GLY A 150 -23.81 -9.28 7.35
N ARG A 151 -22.68 -9.99 7.47
CA ARG A 151 -22.12 -10.43 8.76
C ARG A 151 -21.05 -9.45 9.20
N GLU A 152 -21.10 -9.05 10.46
CA GLU A 152 -19.97 -8.33 11.06
C GLU A 152 -18.72 -9.18 10.94
N VAL A 153 -17.64 -8.54 10.46
CA VAL A 153 -16.32 -9.15 10.57
C VAL A 153 -16.06 -9.39 12.04
N ASP A 154 -15.58 -10.57 12.39
CA ASP A 154 -15.21 -10.87 13.77
C ASP A 154 -14.21 -9.80 14.28
N PRO A 155 -14.61 -8.93 15.24
CA PRO A 155 -13.76 -7.84 15.68
C PRO A 155 -12.45 -8.34 16.29
N VAL A 156 -12.48 -9.50 16.97
CA VAL A 156 -11.29 -10.09 17.59
C VAL A 156 -10.30 -10.53 16.53
N ALA A 157 -10.78 -11.19 15.46
CA ALA A 157 -9.93 -11.61 14.35
C ALA A 157 -9.29 -10.42 13.64
N MET A 158 -9.99 -9.29 13.50
CA MET A 158 -9.41 -8.07 12.91
C MET A 158 -8.33 -7.46 13.78
N ASP A 159 -8.55 -7.42 15.08
CA ASP A 159 -7.56 -6.94 16.04
C ASP A 159 -6.29 -7.81 16.04
N GLU A 160 -6.46 -9.14 16.07
CA GLU A 160 -5.34 -10.10 15.99
C GLU A 160 -4.51 -9.91 14.71
N ILE A 161 -5.16 -9.83 13.54
CA ILE A 161 -4.50 -9.59 12.27
C ILE A 161 -3.73 -8.26 12.27
N ALA A 162 -4.32 -7.21 12.81
CA ALA A 162 -3.69 -5.90 12.90
C ALA A 162 -2.44 -5.93 13.80
N LEU A 163 -2.51 -6.61 14.94
CA LEU A 163 -1.38 -6.79 15.85
C LEU A 163 -0.26 -7.64 15.24
N GLU A 164 -0.59 -8.69 14.50
CA GLU A 164 0.39 -9.47 13.72
C GLU A 164 1.10 -8.58 12.69
N MET A 165 0.36 -7.70 12.00
CA MET A 165 0.94 -6.75 11.05
C MET A 165 1.87 -5.76 11.74
N LEU A 166 1.50 -5.22 12.90
CA LEU A 166 2.35 -4.34 13.69
C LEU A 166 3.63 -5.05 14.15
N GLY A 167 3.50 -6.25 14.71
CA GLY A 167 4.63 -7.06 15.14
C GLY A 167 5.61 -7.38 13.98
N ALA A 168 5.05 -7.74 12.82
CA ALA A 168 5.85 -7.96 11.61
C ALA A 168 6.53 -6.66 11.14
N ALA A 169 5.86 -5.51 11.19
CA ALA A 169 6.43 -4.22 10.83
C ALA A 169 7.59 -3.83 11.74
N VAL A 170 7.41 -3.93 13.05
CA VAL A 170 8.44 -3.60 14.06
C VAL A 170 9.63 -4.55 13.97
N GLY A 171 9.38 -5.85 13.79
CA GLY A 171 10.43 -6.89 13.70
C GLY A 171 11.21 -6.89 12.38
N SER A 172 10.72 -6.20 11.37
CA SER A 172 11.19 -6.29 9.97
C SER A 172 12.29 -5.33 9.59
N GLY A 173 12.68 -4.42 10.46
CA GLY A 173 13.68 -3.42 10.16
C GLY A 173 14.94 -4.02 9.52
N PRO A 174 15.58 -3.33 8.56
CA PRO A 174 16.82 -3.78 8.00
C PRO A 174 17.83 -4.03 9.14
N VAL A 175 18.50 -5.18 9.10
CA VAL A 175 19.63 -5.43 10.00
C VAL A 175 20.61 -4.29 9.81
N ALA A 176 20.84 -3.48 10.84
CA ALA A 176 21.84 -2.41 10.77
C ALA A 176 23.17 -3.05 10.39
N PRO A 177 23.76 -2.80 9.22
CA PRO A 177 25.08 -3.30 8.93
C PRO A 177 26.08 -2.47 9.71
N ARG A 178 27.10 -3.17 10.22
CA ARG A 178 28.30 -2.56 10.79
C ARG A 178 28.78 -1.39 9.94
N ALA A 179 29.26 -0.34 10.58
CA ALA A 179 29.63 1.01 10.09
C ALA A 179 30.62 1.13 8.91
N ALA A 180 30.81 0.10 8.11
CA ALA A 180 31.67 0.15 6.93
C ALA A 180 30.85 0.47 5.68
N ARG A 181 31.13 1.64 5.08
CA ARG A 181 30.70 2.07 3.76
C ARG A 181 29.33 2.75 3.65
N MET A 182 29.15 3.90 4.27
CA MET A 182 27.94 4.73 4.12
C MET A 182 27.68 5.09 2.64
N ARG A 183 28.68 5.56 1.89
CA ARG A 183 28.50 5.96 0.46
C ARG A 183 27.94 4.84 -0.41
N THR A 184 28.51 3.63 -0.36
CA THR A 184 28.03 2.49 -1.17
C THR A 184 26.60 2.04 -0.80
N ARG A 185 26.09 2.42 0.37
CA ARG A 185 24.72 2.10 0.80
C ARG A 185 23.72 3.09 0.26
N ASP A 186 24.09 4.36 0.24
CA ASP A 186 23.26 5.41 -0.32
C ASP A 186 23.13 5.21 -1.83
N ASP A 187 24.23 4.92 -2.54
CA ASP A 187 24.21 4.57 -3.97
C ASP A 187 23.31 3.36 -4.25
N HIS A 188 23.38 2.31 -3.43
CA HIS A 188 22.54 1.12 -3.59
C HIS A 188 21.06 1.40 -3.33
N ARG A 189 20.76 2.27 -2.38
CA ARG A 189 19.39 2.70 -2.09
C ARG A 189 18.85 3.53 -3.25
N GLU A 190 19.62 4.47 -3.74
CA GLU A 190 19.26 5.30 -4.90
C GLU A 190 18.95 4.45 -6.14
N ILE A 191 19.79 3.45 -6.44
CA ILE A 191 19.53 2.50 -7.54
C ILE A 191 18.22 1.73 -7.32
N ALA A 192 17.97 1.26 -6.10
CA ALA A 192 16.76 0.50 -5.79
C ALA A 192 15.50 1.38 -5.87
N ASP A 193 15.57 2.62 -5.37
CA ASP A 193 14.46 3.57 -5.39
C ASP A 193 14.19 4.06 -6.82
N ALA A 194 15.22 4.38 -7.61
CA ALA A 194 15.08 4.72 -9.03
C ALA A 194 14.46 3.57 -9.84
N ALA A 195 14.83 2.31 -9.53
CA ALA A 195 14.20 1.16 -10.17
C ALA A 195 12.72 1.00 -9.77
N ARG A 196 12.36 1.29 -8.52
CA ARG A 196 10.96 1.32 -8.08
C ARG A 196 10.18 2.40 -8.81
N GLU A 197 10.73 3.60 -8.93
CA GLU A 197 10.16 4.70 -9.70
C GLU A 197 9.88 4.30 -11.14
N TYR A 198 10.88 3.74 -11.81
CA TYR A 198 10.72 3.23 -13.17
C TYR A 198 9.61 2.19 -13.28
N LEU A 199 9.60 1.20 -12.37
CA LEU A 199 8.59 0.13 -12.38
C LEU A 199 7.19 0.67 -12.10
N ASN A 200 7.03 1.64 -11.19
CA ASN A 200 5.74 2.28 -10.93
C ASN A 200 5.22 3.07 -12.14
N ALA A 201 6.09 3.71 -12.91
CA ALA A 201 5.71 4.42 -14.12
C ALA A 201 5.32 3.48 -15.28
N HIS A 202 5.97 2.30 -15.38
CA HIS A 202 5.88 1.43 -16.55
C HIS A 202 5.27 0.04 -16.30
N PHE A 203 4.68 -0.24 -15.13
CA PHE A 203 4.25 -1.60 -14.78
C PHE A 203 3.20 -2.20 -15.72
N ARG A 204 2.46 -1.37 -16.46
CA ARG A 204 1.47 -1.81 -17.45
C ARG A 204 2.09 -2.30 -18.75
N GLU A 205 3.34 -1.94 -18.99
CA GLU A 205 4.08 -2.24 -20.21
C GLU A 205 4.87 -3.56 -20.10
N ALA A 206 5.45 -4.00 -21.20
CA ALA A 206 6.36 -5.14 -21.22
C ALA A 206 7.74 -4.72 -20.71
N VAL A 207 7.93 -4.73 -19.38
CA VAL A 207 9.19 -4.33 -18.74
C VAL A 207 10.24 -5.44 -18.81
N ARG A 208 11.44 -5.11 -19.28
CA ARG A 208 12.61 -5.99 -19.32
C ARG A 208 13.67 -5.54 -18.31
N LEU A 209 14.40 -6.51 -17.74
CA LEU A 209 15.45 -6.23 -16.74
C LEU A 209 16.57 -5.32 -17.26
N ASP A 210 16.98 -5.52 -18.52
CA ASP A 210 18.02 -4.72 -19.15
C ASP A 210 17.60 -3.26 -19.40
N GLU A 211 16.31 -3.02 -19.63
CA GLU A 211 15.75 -1.67 -19.76
C GLU A 211 15.78 -0.93 -18.42
N VAL A 212 15.30 -1.57 -17.36
CA VAL A 212 15.35 -1.00 -16.02
C VAL A 212 16.79 -0.73 -15.58
N ALA A 213 17.69 -1.68 -15.83
CA ALA A 213 19.10 -1.54 -15.47
C ALA A 213 19.76 -0.36 -16.18
N ARG A 214 19.47 -0.17 -17.48
CA ARG A 214 19.95 0.96 -18.26
C ARG A 214 19.38 2.29 -17.74
N ALA A 215 18.09 2.32 -17.41
CA ALA A 215 17.45 3.52 -16.90
C ALA A 215 18.05 4.01 -15.56
N VAL A 216 18.51 3.08 -14.72
CA VAL A 216 19.10 3.39 -13.39
C VAL A 216 20.63 3.40 -13.40
N GLY A 217 21.27 3.32 -14.57
CA GLY A 217 22.75 3.36 -14.68
C GLY A 217 23.47 2.17 -14.04
N ALA A 218 22.84 0.99 -13.98
CA ALA A 218 23.40 -0.20 -13.35
C ALA A 218 23.47 -1.39 -14.32
N SER A 219 24.34 -2.37 -14.04
CA SER A 219 24.27 -3.64 -14.77
C SER A 219 23.05 -4.46 -14.31
N PRO A 220 22.45 -5.32 -15.16
CA PRO A 220 21.31 -6.15 -14.79
C PRO A 220 21.56 -7.00 -13.54
N PHE A 221 22.76 -7.56 -13.42
CA PHE A 221 23.15 -8.36 -12.25
C PHE A 221 23.26 -7.51 -10.98
N HIS A 222 23.88 -6.33 -11.08
CA HIS A 222 24.02 -5.41 -9.94
C HIS A 222 22.65 -4.91 -9.47
N LEU A 223 21.81 -4.46 -10.42
CA LEU A 223 20.43 -4.07 -10.12
C LEU A 223 19.65 -5.17 -9.42
N ALA A 224 19.64 -6.39 -9.97
CA ALA A 224 18.87 -7.50 -9.38
C ALA A 224 19.28 -7.80 -7.93
N ARG A 225 20.59 -7.76 -7.64
CA ARG A 225 21.14 -7.98 -6.30
C ARG A 225 20.80 -6.85 -5.34
N VAL A 226 20.98 -5.60 -5.77
CA VAL A 226 20.71 -4.40 -4.96
C VAL A 226 19.22 -4.29 -4.68
N PHE A 227 18.39 -4.41 -5.70
CA PHE A 227 16.94 -4.32 -5.59
C PHE A 227 16.39 -5.36 -4.61
N ARG A 228 16.79 -6.64 -4.75
CA ARG A 228 16.36 -7.70 -3.83
C ARG A 228 16.83 -7.46 -2.40
N ARG A 229 18.02 -6.89 -2.21
CA ARG A 229 18.54 -6.58 -0.87
C ARG A 229 17.75 -5.47 -0.19
N HIS A 230 17.31 -4.45 -0.96
CA HIS A 230 16.61 -3.29 -0.42
C HIS A 230 15.10 -3.49 -0.29
N THR A 231 14.47 -4.16 -1.25
CA THR A 231 13.00 -4.38 -1.28
C THR A 231 12.58 -5.73 -0.69
N GLY A 232 13.52 -6.67 -0.52
CA GLY A 232 13.22 -8.05 -0.17
C GLY A 232 12.60 -8.87 -1.31
N LEU A 233 12.39 -8.28 -2.50
CA LEU A 233 11.75 -8.88 -3.67
C LEU A 233 12.70 -8.91 -4.87
N ALA A 234 12.54 -9.92 -5.73
CA ALA A 234 13.07 -9.80 -7.09
C ALA A 234 12.22 -8.79 -7.89
N LEU A 235 12.81 -8.11 -8.88
CA LEU A 235 12.11 -7.12 -9.72
C LEU A 235 10.79 -7.66 -10.31
N ARG A 236 10.81 -8.90 -10.82
CA ARG A 236 9.61 -9.54 -11.35
C ARG A 236 8.51 -9.70 -10.28
N GLY A 237 8.90 -10.07 -9.06
CA GLY A 237 7.94 -10.21 -7.95
C GLY A 237 7.35 -8.88 -7.54
N TYR A 238 8.15 -7.82 -7.58
CA TYR A 238 7.70 -6.45 -7.34
C TYR A 238 6.74 -5.98 -8.44
N LEU A 239 7.12 -6.14 -9.72
CA LEU A 239 6.26 -5.82 -10.87
C LEU A 239 4.91 -6.55 -10.80
N HIS A 240 4.91 -7.83 -10.42
CA HIS A 240 3.67 -8.58 -10.24
C HIS A 240 2.77 -8.00 -9.17
N ARG A 241 3.32 -7.42 -8.10
CA ARG A 241 2.53 -6.77 -7.05
C ARG A 241 1.87 -5.49 -7.51
N LEU A 242 2.60 -4.64 -8.25
CA LEU A 242 2.03 -3.44 -8.85
C LEU A 242 0.85 -3.80 -9.74
N ARG A 243 1.02 -4.80 -10.62
CA ARG A 243 -0.04 -5.28 -11.52
C ARG A 243 -1.23 -5.88 -10.79
N LEU A 244 -0.98 -6.63 -9.71
CA LEU A 244 -2.05 -7.19 -8.88
C LEU A 244 -2.83 -6.13 -8.14
N GLY A 245 -2.17 -5.10 -7.60
CA GLY A 245 -2.82 -3.95 -6.98
C GLY A 245 -3.76 -3.27 -7.97
N ALA A 246 -3.25 -2.90 -9.15
CA ALA A 246 -4.06 -2.30 -10.21
C ALA A 246 -5.23 -3.19 -10.67
N ALA A 247 -5.01 -4.52 -10.78
CA ALA A 247 -6.08 -5.46 -11.12
C ALA A 247 -7.14 -5.54 -10.02
N MET A 248 -6.74 -5.49 -8.75
CA MET A 248 -7.65 -5.44 -7.62
C MET A 248 -8.54 -4.20 -7.65
N HIS A 249 -7.93 -3.04 -7.89
CA HIS A 249 -8.64 -1.78 -8.02
C HIS A 249 -9.66 -1.85 -9.18
N ALA A 250 -9.23 -2.32 -10.36
CA ALA A 250 -10.10 -2.47 -11.51
C ALA A 250 -11.26 -3.47 -11.29
N LEU A 251 -11.03 -4.56 -10.54
CA LEU A 251 -12.07 -5.52 -10.15
C LEU A 251 -13.13 -4.88 -9.24
N ALA A 252 -12.72 -3.95 -8.38
CA ALA A 252 -13.61 -3.24 -7.47
C ALA A 252 -14.41 -2.12 -8.20
N GLY A 253 -13.75 -1.38 -9.08
CA GLY A 253 -14.25 -0.12 -9.65
C GLY A 253 -14.88 -0.23 -11.03
N SER A 254 -14.72 -1.35 -11.76
CA SER A 254 -15.19 -1.45 -13.14
C SER A 254 -15.96 -2.73 -13.47
N ASP A 255 -16.79 -2.67 -14.52
CA ASP A 255 -17.49 -3.82 -15.11
C ASP A 255 -16.71 -4.47 -16.25
N ALA A 256 -15.47 -4.02 -16.50
CA ALA A 256 -14.60 -4.58 -17.52
C ALA A 256 -14.41 -6.10 -17.34
N SER A 257 -14.32 -6.86 -18.42
CA SER A 257 -14.05 -8.31 -18.34
C SER A 257 -12.71 -8.58 -17.64
N ILE A 258 -12.56 -9.73 -16.97
CA ILE A 258 -11.28 -10.10 -16.33
C ILE A 258 -10.16 -10.16 -17.36
N THR A 259 -10.46 -10.56 -18.60
CA THR A 259 -9.51 -10.52 -19.71
C THR A 259 -9.05 -9.10 -20.02
N ARG A 260 -9.98 -8.15 -20.07
CA ARG A 260 -9.65 -6.73 -20.29
C ARG A 260 -8.80 -6.18 -19.16
N ILE A 261 -9.20 -6.44 -17.90
CA ILE A 261 -8.42 -6.04 -16.72
C ILE A 261 -7.01 -6.63 -16.77
N ALA A 262 -6.86 -7.91 -17.15
CA ALA A 262 -5.54 -8.53 -17.26
C ALA A 262 -4.63 -7.74 -18.22
N LEU A 263 -5.12 -7.43 -19.41
CA LEU A 263 -4.35 -6.70 -20.42
C LEU A 263 -4.05 -5.26 -19.99
N ASP A 264 -5.04 -4.54 -19.47
CA ASP A 264 -4.90 -3.14 -19.03
C ASP A 264 -3.95 -2.99 -17.82
N THR A 265 -3.74 -4.05 -17.05
CA THR A 265 -2.83 -4.07 -15.90
C THR A 265 -1.49 -4.75 -16.19
N GLY A 266 -1.20 -5.01 -17.48
CA GLY A 266 0.10 -5.48 -17.95
C GLY A 266 0.33 -6.99 -17.85
N PHE A 267 -0.73 -7.80 -17.60
CA PHE A 267 -0.61 -9.26 -17.71
C PHE A 267 -0.69 -9.70 -19.16
N SER A 268 0.05 -10.75 -19.51
CA SER A 268 0.06 -11.29 -20.87
C SER A 268 -1.23 -11.99 -21.27
N SER A 269 -2.05 -12.42 -20.30
CA SER A 269 -3.31 -13.12 -20.54
C SER A 269 -4.19 -13.17 -19.28
N HIS A 270 -5.48 -13.48 -19.49
CA HIS A 270 -6.42 -13.83 -18.41
C HIS A 270 -5.90 -14.97 -17.51
N ALA A 271 -5.35 -16.02 -18.12
CA ALA A 271 -4.82 -17.17 -17.39
C ALA A 271 -3.64 -16.78 -16.49
N HIS A 272 -2.75 -15.89 -16.96
CA HIS A 272 -1.61 -15.38 -16.18
C HIS A 272 -2.09 -14.57 -14.97
N LEU A 273 -3.02 -13.64 -15.16
CA LEU A 273 -3.64 -12.91 -14.05
C LEU A 273 -4.30 -13.88 -13.06
N THR A 274 -5.14 -14.81 -13.54
CA THR A 274 -5.90 -15.72 -12.68
C THR A 274 -4.99 -16.62 -11.85
N ALA A 275 -3.95 -17.19 -12.44
CA ALA A 275 -3.00 -18.05 -11.73
C ALA A 275 -2.22 -17.27 -10.66
N LEU A 276 -1.71 -16.11 -11.01
CA LEU A 276 -0.95 -15.28 -10.07
C LEU A 276 -1.85 -14.74 -8.95
N PHE A 277 -3.05 -14.28 -9.30
CA PHE A 277 -4.03 -13.76 -8.36
C PHE A 277 -4.47 -14.84 -7.35
N ALA A 278 -4.81 -16.04 -7.82
CA ALA A 278 -5.16 -17.16 -6.96
C ALA A 278 -4.00 -17.58 -6.03
N ARG A 279 -2.77 -17.56 -6.54
CA ARG A 279 -1.58 -17.86 -5.72
C ARG A 279 -1.36 -16.83 -4.61
N GLU A 280 -1.51 -15.54 -4.90
CA GLU A 280 -1.24 -14.46 -3.94
C GLU A 280 -2.44 -14.22 -3.01
N MET A 281 -3.66 -14.32 -3.50
CA MET A 281 -4.89 -14.03 -2.77
C MET A 281 -5.64 -15.28 -2.27
N GLY A 282 -5.27 -16.47 -2.74
CA GLY A 282 -5.90 -17.73 -2.38
C GLY A 282 -7.27 -18.00 -3.03
N VAL A 283 -7.78 -17.04 -3.80
CA VAL A 283 -9.05 -17.12 -4.52
C VAL A 283 -8.91 -16.52 -5.92
N PRO A 284 -9.69 -16.94 -6.91
CA PRO A 284 -9.60 -16.38 -8.26
C PRO A 284 -10.19 -14.95 -8.34
N PRO A 285 -9.82 -14.15 -9.36
CA PRO A 285 -10.33 -12.80 -9.55
C PRO A 285 -11.85 -12.71 -9.65
N SER A 286 -12.50 -13.72 -10.29
CA SER A 286 -13.95 -13.79 -10.42
C SER A 286 -14.66 -13.87 -9.08
N HIS A 287 -14.12 -14.62 -8.13
CA HIS A 287 -14.66 -14.73 -6.78
C HIS A 287 -14.59 -13.38 -6.05
N VAL A 288 -13.44 -12.73 -6.13
CA VAL A 288 -13.28 -11.39 -5.53
C VAL A 288 -14.24 -10.37 -6.14
N ARG A 289 -14.41 -10.39 -7.47
CA ARG A 289 -15.39 -9.54 -8.14
C ARG A 289 -16.82 -9.80 -7.65
N GLY A 290 -17.22 -11.05 -7.48
CA GLY A 290 -18.53 -11.40 -6.93
C GLY A 290 -18.75 -10.79 -5.56
N LEU A 291 -17.77 -10.92 -4.67
CA LEU A 291 -17.80 -10.31 -3.33
C LEU A 291 -17.90 -8.78 -3.36
N LEU A 292 -17.16 -8.13 -4.26
CA LEU A 292 -17.15 -6.68 -4.41
C LEU A 292 -18.46 -6.14 -5.01
N ARG A 293 -19.10 -6.90 -5.93
CA ARG A 293 -20.39 -6.52 -6.52
C ARG A 293 -21.56 -6.68 -5.57
N ALA A 294 -21.56 -7.71 -4.74
CA ALA A 294 -22.58 -7.91 -3.71
C ALA A 294 -22.64 -6.73 -2.71
N ARG A 295 -21.61 -5.89 -2.68
CA ARG A 295 -21.45 -4.72 -1.79
C ARG A 295 -21.76 -3.38 -2.40
N ARG A 296 -22.07 -3.27 -3.70
CA ARG A 296 -22.51 -1.99 -4.26
C ARG A 296 -23.92 -1.67 -3.73
N PRO A 297 -24.09 -0.79 -2.73
CA PRO A 297 -25.38 -0.18 -2.50
C PRO A 297 -25.73 0.58 -3.78
N ALA A 298 -27.01 0.54 -4.18
CA ALA A 298 -27.51 1.24 -5.38
C ALA A 298 -27.19 2.77 -5.41
N GLU A 299 -26.73 3.32 -4.28
CA GLU A 299 -26.36 4.72 -4.10
C GLU A 299 -24.93 5.08 -4.57
N LEU A 300 -24.02 4.12 -4.76
CA LEU A 300 -22.67 4.39 -5.24
C LEU A 300 -22.60 4.74 -6.73
N SER A 301 -23.63 4.38 -7.51
CA SER A 301 -23.71 4.71 -8.93
C SER A 301 -24.06 6.18 -9.21
N ARG A 302 -24.42 6.96 -8.19
CA ARG A 302 -24.79 8.38 -8.30
C ARG A 302 -23.78 9.35 -7.67
N SER A 303 -22.63 8.86 -7.22
CA SER A 303 -21.57 9.76 -6.73
C SER A 303 -20.88 10.44 -7.92
N PRO A 304 -20.85 11.77 -8.01
CA PRO A 304 -20.21 12.51 -9.12
C PRO A 304 -18.69 12.26 -9.21
N LEU A 305 -18.09 11.57 -8.25
CA LEU A 305 -16.68 11.17 -8.24
C LEU A 305 -16.34 10.04 -9.23
N PHE A 306 -17.34 9.40 -9.85
CA PHE A 306 -17.14 8.33 -10.86
C PHE A 306 -17.57 8.70 -12.27
N THR A 307 -18.09 9.89 -12.49
CA THR A 307 -18.27 10.43 -13.82
C THR A 307 -16.97 11.11 -14.24
N ALA A 308 -16.09 10.31 -14.85
CA ALA A 308 -14.95 10.83 -15.55
C ALA A 308 -15.39 11.79 -16.65
N THR A 309 -14.95 13.04 -16.55
CA THR A 309 -14.43 13.85 -17.63
C THR A 309 -14.90 13.53 -19.04
N GLY A 310 -15.86 14.22 -19.47
CA GLY A 310 -16.14 14.48 -20.88
C GLY A 310 -16.22 15.97 -21.10
N GLY A 311 -15.16 16.56 -21.67
CA GLY A 311 -15.24 17.73 -22.53
C GLY A 311 -15.64 19.06 -21.89
N ALA A 312 -14.67 19.92 -21.66
CA ALA A 312 -14.82 21.33 -21.84
C ALA A 312 -14.02 21.76 -23.08
N ARG A 313 -14.69 21.85 -24.21
CA ARG A 313 -14.24 22.72 -25.30
C ARG A 313 -14.91 24.07 -25.11
N GLY A 314 -14.12 25.11 -25.25
CA GLY A 314 -14.49 26.36 -25.95
C GLY A 314 -15.18 27.40 -25.10
N HIS A 315 -14.52 28.44 -24.78
CA HIS A 315 -14.54 29.76 -25.48
C HIS A 315 -13.46 30.62 -24.86
#